data_67a1bfdc7b912c8a47a8471f74e978b3
#
_entry.id   67a1bfdc7b912c8a47a8471f74e978b3
#
_cell.length_a   1.000
_cell.length_b   1.000
_cell.length_c   1.000
_cell.angle_alpha   90.00
_cell.angle_beta   90.00
_cell.angle_gamma   90.00
#
_symmetry.space_group_name_H-M   'P 1'
#
loop_
_entity.id
_entity.type
_entity.pdbx_description
1 polymer ?
#
loop_
_entity_poly.entity_id
_entity_poly.type
_entity_poly.pdbx_seq_one_letter_code
_entity_poly.pdbx_strand_id
1 'polypeptide(L)'
;FLWNNHLQGHCPASIQLGLQDPKTGGIYSIMTFGKSRFDKNIEYELLRFCNLRYHNVRGAASKLLKAFERAYKPQSLVSYANRDWSQGNLYRALDFTFIRSTPPNYFYVDSKLKTISRIQTQKHKLKAFLESKNLVFKEELSERDNMIGNGYRIYYDTGNLVYYKNYKRQFNDTNN
;
A
#
# COMPACT_ATOMS: atom_id res chain seq x y z
N PHE A 1 0.61 8.94 13.23
CA PHE A 1 1.98 8.48 12.95
C PHE A 1 2.23 8.37 11.45
N LEU A 2 1.47 7.54 10.70
CA LEU A 2 1.72 7.26 9.28
C LEU A 2 1.66 8.50 8.39
N TRP A 3 0.77 9.46 8.64
CA TRP A 3 0.71 10.71 7.86
C TRP A 3 2.02 11.49 7.85
N ASN A 4 2.74 11.48 8.98
CA ASN A 4 3.97 12.27 9.16
C ASN A 4 5.24 11.49 8.85
N ASN A 5 5.18 10.15 8.80
CA ASN A 5 6.36 9.30 8.76
C ASN A 5 6.44 8.35 7.56
N HIS A 6 5.34 8.08 6.85
CA HIS A 6 5.33 7.19 5.69
C HIS A 6 5.19 7.98 4.38
N LEU A 7 5.99 7.65 3.36
CA LEU A 7 5.97 8.35 2.05
C LEU A 7 4.59 8.40 1.40
N GLN A 8 3.82 7.32 1.50
CA GLN A 8 2.47 7.22 0.94
C GLN A 8 1.37 7.55 1.96
N GLY A 9 1.72 8.04 3.15
CA GLY A 9 0.78 8.38 4.21
C GLY A 9 0.00 7.19 4.78
N HIS A 10 -1.14 7.51 5.37
CA HIS A 10 -2.05 6.54 5.98
C HIS A 10 -2.79 5.68 4.95
N CYS A 11 -3.06 4.43 5.34
CA CYS A 11 -3.98 3.52 4.65
C CYS A 11 -4.85 2.84 5.73
N PRO A 12 -6.18 2.73 5.54
CA PRO A 12 -7.03 1.97 6.44
C PRO A 12 -6.51 0.55 6.65
N ALA A 13 -6.42 0.12 7.89
CA ALA A 13 -5.88 -1.17 8.29
C ALA A 13 -6.68 -1.74 9.46
N SER A 14 -6.92 -3.04 9.46
CA SER A 14 -7.61 -3.74 10.56
C SER A 14 -6.68 -4.10 11.70
N ILE A 15 -5.38 -4.21 11.43
CA ILE A 15 -4.35 -4.57 12.42
C ILE A 15 -3.24 -3.54 12.35
N GLN A 16 -2.86 -3.00 13.52
CA GLN A 16 -1.78 -2.04 13.64
C GLN A 16 -0.88 -2.48 14.80
N LEU A 17 0.39 -2.69 14.52
CA LEU A 17 1.40 -3.05 15.51
C LEU A 17 2.45 -1.95 15.58
N GLY A 18 2.83 -1.58 16.79
CA GLY A 18 3.83 -0.55 17.04
C GLY A 18 4.96 -1.04 17.94
N LEU A 19 6.17 -0.53 17.72
CA LEU A 19 7.24 -0.60 18.68
C LEU A 19 7.24 0.68 19.50
N GLN A 20 7.11 0.52 20.82
CA GLN A 20 7.03 1.58 21.79
C GLN A 20 8.26 1.54 22.71
N ASP A 21 8.78 2.68 23.06
CA ASP A 21 9.77 2.80 24.12
C ASP A 21 9.06 2.65 25.48
N PRO A 22 9.44 1.67 26.30
CA PRO A 22 8.79 1.42 27.59
C PRO A 22 8.99 2.57 28.59
N LYS A 23 10.02 3.42 28.43
CA LYS A 23 10.32 4.54 29.34
C LYS A 23 9.51 5.78 29.02
N THR A 24 9.40 6.11 27.74
CA THR A 24 8.76 7.36 27.28
C THR A 24 7.34 7.17 26.76
N GLY A 25 6.95 5.94 26.44
CA GLY A 25 5.70 5.65 25.74
C GLY A 25 5.69 6.06 24.28
N GLY A 26 6.80 6.57 23.75
CA GLY A 26 6.95 7.02 22.37
C GLY A 26 6.91 5.87 21.38
N ILE A 27 6.19 6.03 20.27
CA ILE A 27 6.14 5.04 19.19
C ILE A 27 7.27 5.32 18.20
N TYR A 28 8.10 4.32 17.91
CA TYR A 28 9.26 4.44 17.03
C TYR A 28 9.10 3.72 15.69
N SER A 29 8.22 2.75 15.60
CA SER A 29 7.94 2.06 14.35
C SER A 29 6.50 1.54 14.33
N ILE A 30 5.89 1.54 13.15
CA ILE A 30 4.55 0.97 12.95
C ILE A 30 4.56 0.05 11.73
N MET A 31 3.85 -1.08 11.86
CA MET A 31 3.52 -1.97 10.75
C MET A 31 2.03 -2.25 10.77
N THR A 32 1.38 -2.16 9.61
CA THR A 32 -0.07 -2.30 9.49
C THR A 32 -0.46 -3.36 8.49
N PHE A 33 -1.55 -4.07 8.80
CA PHE A 33 -2.06 -5.16 7.99
C PHE A 33 -3.57 -5.03 7.80
N GLY A 34 -4.06 -5.67 6.76
CA GLY A 34 -5.47 -5.79 6.47
C GLY A 34 -5.76 -7.01 5.61
N LYS A 35 -7.01 -7.20 5.21
CA LYS A 35 -7.38 -8.21 4.20
C LYS A 35 -6.71 -7.86 2.87
N SER A 36 -6.29 -8.89 2.13
CA SER A 36 -5.74 -8.67 0.78
C SER A 36 -6.76 -7.96 -0.11
N ARG A 37 -6.35 -6.85 -0.71
CA ARG A 37 -7.24 -5.97 -1.50
C ARG A 37 -7.44 -6.44 -2.93
N PHE A 38 -6.45 -7.13 -3.49
CA PHE A 38 -6.40 -7.47 -4.92
C PHE A 38 -6.52 -8.98 -5.18
N ASP A 39 -6.20 -9.83 -4.23
CA ASP A 39 -6.33 -11.28 -4.35
C ASP A 39 -7.04 -11.85 -3.13
N LYS A 40 -8.27 -12.33 -3.31
CA LYS A 40 -9.11 -12.88 -2.25
C LYS A 40 -8.63 -14.24 -1.73
N ASN A 41 -7.75 -14.92 -2.45
CA ASN A 41 -7.16 -16.19 -2.03
C ASN A 41 -6.00 -15.98 -1.02
N ILE A 42 -5.54 -14.74 -0.86
CA ILE A 42 -4.51 -14.36 0.10
C ILE A 42 -5.18 -13.74 1.32
N GLU A 43 -4.83 -14.24 2.49
CA GLU A 43 -5.51 -13.88 3.74
C GLU A 43 -5.23 -12.44 4.16
N TYR A 44 -3.95 -12.05 4.21
CA TYR A 44 -3.53 -10.72 4.66
C TYR A 44 -2.68 -9.98 3.64
N GLU A 45 -2.68 -8.66 3.77
CA GLU A 45 -1.78 -7.74 3.09
C GLU A 45 -1.02 -6.90 4.12
N LEU A 46 0.32 -6.86 4.02
CA LEU A 46 1.14 -5.86 4.70
C LEU A 46 0.98 -4.54 3.96
N LEU A 47 0.29 -3.60 4.58
CA LEU A 47 -0.13 -2.34 3.96
C LEU A 47 0.92 -1.24 4.09
N ARG A 48 1.49 -1.08 5.30
CA ARG A 48 2.47 -0.03 5.61
C ARG A 48 3.47 -0.52 6.64
N PHE A 49 4.70 -0.06 6.46
CA PHE A 49 5.75 -0.10 7.48
C PHE A 49 6.58 1.17 7.39
N CYS A 50 6.80 1.83 8.53
CA CYS A 50 7.79 2.89 8.64
C CYS A 50 8.29 3.05 10.07
N ASN A 51 9.47 3.64 10.18
CA ASN A 51 10.02 4.14 11.42
C ASN A 51 9.58 5.60 11.64
N LEU A 52 9.75 6.08 12.86
CA LEU A 52 9.68 7.50 13.19
C LEU A 52 10.70 8.26 12.33
N ARG A 53 10.29 9.37 11.78
CA ARG A 53 11.12 10.20 10.90
C ARG A 53 12.45 10.54 11.57
N TYR A 54 13.54 10.46 10.81
CA TYR A 54 14.92 10.65 11.28
C TYR A 54 15.43 9.59 12.26
N HIS A 55 14.70 8.50 12.50
CA HIS A 55 15.14 7.40 13.35
C HIS A 55 15.34 6.13 12.52
N ASN A 56 16.44 5.42 12.78
CA ASN A 56 16.68 4.10 12.22
C ASN A 56 16.53 3.05 13.35
N VAL A 57 15.41 2.34 13.36
CA VAL A 57 15.13 1.30 14.36
C VAL A 57 15.50 -0.06 13.77
N ARG A 58 16.73 -0.49 14.03
CA ARG A 58 17.24 -1.77 13.53
C ARG A 58 16.37 -2.94 13.98
N GLY A 59 16.05 -3.86 13.06
CA GLY A 59 15.25 -5.03 13.34
C GLY A 59 13.76 -4.78 13.60
N ALA A 60 13.28 -3.52 13.52
CA ALA A 60 11.89 -3.17 13.76
C ALA A 60 10.91 -3.96 12.89
N ALA A 61 11.18 -4.03 11.58
CA ALA A 61 10.32 -4.74 10.64
C ALA A 61 10.20 -6.23 10.97
N SER A 62 11.33 -6.90 11.22
CA SER A 62 11.34 -8.32 11.61
C SER A 62 10.61 -8.56 12.94
N LYS A 63 10.80 -7.68 13.92
CA LYS A 63 10.16 -7.79 15.23
C LYS A 63 8.64 -7.63 15.14
N LEU A 64 8.18 -6.64 14.36
CA LEU A 64 6.75 -6.39 14.16
C LEU A 64 6.09 -7.50 13.33
N LEU A 65 6.76 -7.98 12.27
CA LEU A 65 6.25 -9.09 11.46
C LEU A 65 6.14 -10.36 12.31
N LYS A 66 7.17 -10.73 13.10
CA LYS A 66 7.12 -11.88 14.01
C LYS A 66 6.02 -11.74 15.07
N ALA A 67 5.75 -10.53 15.56
CA ALA A 67 4.64 -10.28 16.48
C ALA A 67 3.29 -10.53 15.81
N PHE A 68 3.11 -10.08 14.57
CA PHE A 68 1.94 -10.37 13.76
C PHE A 68 1.79 -11.88 13.52
N GLU A 69 2.84 -12.56 13.07
CA GLU A 69 2.85 -14.00 12.79
C GLU A 69 2.42 -14.84 14.03
N ARG A 70 2.93 -14.46 15.21
CA ARG A 70 2.57 -15.14 16.46
C ARG A 70 1.12 -14.91 16.89
N ALA A 71 0.63 -13.68 16.75
CA ALA A 71 -0.70 -13.30 17.23
C ALA A 71 -1.81 -13.78 16.29
N TYR A 72 -1.59 -13.74 14.98
CA TYR A 72 -2.63 -13.98 13.97
C TYR A 72 -2.48 -15.31 13.23
N LYS A 73 -1.29 -15.95 13.30
CA LYS A 73 -0.99 -17.25 12.65
C LYS A 73 -1.46 -17.26 11.18
N PRO A 74 -1.03 -16.29 10.34
CA PRO A 74 -1.53 -16.14 8.99
C PRO A 74 -1.15 -17.35 8.13
N GLN A 75 -1.99 -17.72 7.17
CA GLN A 75 -1.65 -18.73 6.17
C GLN A 75 -0.90 -18.13 4.98
N SER A 76 -1.15 -16.87 4.67
CA SER A 76 -0.54 -16.18 3.56
C SER A 76 -0.53 -14.67 3.74
N LEU A 77 0.50 -14.03 3.23
CA LEU A 77 0.71 -12.59 3.32
C LEU A 77 1.27 -12.05 2.00
N VAL A 78 0.69 -10.99 1.48
CA VAL A 78 1.16 -10.27 0.29
C VAL A 78 1.57 -8.86 0.66
N SER A 79 2.46 -8.27 -0.13
CA SER A 79 2.74 -6.84 -0.08
C SER A 79 3.14 -6.29 -1.45
N TYR A 80 2.93 -4.99 -1.63
CA TYR A 80 3.17 -4.28 -2.87
C TYR A 80 4.18 -3.16 -2.64
N ALA A 81 5.39 -3.31 -3.19
CA ALA A 81 6.44 -2.30 -3.12
C ALA A 81 6.35 -1.40 -4.35
N ASN A 82 6.02 -0.12 -4.16
CA ASN A 82 6.03 0.86 -5.25
C ASN A 82 7.44 1.01 -5.81
N ARG A 83 7.60 0.81 -7.11
CA ARG A 83 8.91 0.82 -7.81
C ARG A 83 9.51 2.21 -7.92
N ASP A 84 8.72 3.28 -7.79
CA ASP A 84 9.24 4.65 -7.76
C ASP A 84 10.13 4.90 -6.53
N TRP A 85 9.92 4.13 -5.44
CA TRP A 85 10.57 4.35 -4.16
C TRP A 85 11.30 3.15 -3.58
N SER A 86 11.06 1.94 -4.08
CA SER A 86 11.53 0.71 -3.45
C SER A 86 12.07 -0.31 -4.44
N GLN A 87 13.21 -0.87 -4.11
CA GLN A 87 13.80 -2.03 -4.80
C GLN A 87 13.43 -3.36 -4.13
N GLY A 88 12.55 -3.34 -3.12
CA GLY A 88 12.07 -4.54 -2.42
C GLY A 88 13.03 -5.14 -1.39
N ASN A 89 14.11 -4.46 -1.01
CA ASN A 89 15.11 -4.98 -0.07
C ASN A 89 14.50 -5.39 1.27
N LEU A 90 13.53 -4.63 1.79
CA LEU A 90 12.82 -4.94 3.02
C LEU A 90 12.15 -6.32 2.94
N TYR A 91 11.47 -6.60 1.85
CA TYR A 91 10.72 -7.85 1.68
C TYR A 91 11.64 -9.05 1.57
N ARG A 92 12.77 -8.92 0.86
CA ARG A 92 13.81 -9.96 0.82
C ARG A 92 14.38 -10.23 2.21
N ALA A 93 14.65 -9.19 2.99
CA ALA A 93 15.16 -9.33 4.36
C ALA A 93 14.12 -9.91 5.35
N LEU A 94 12.85 -9.96 4.98
CA LEU A 94 11.75 -10.55 5.75
C LEU A 94 11.30 -11.92 5.18
N ASP A 95 12.09 -12.53 4.29
CA ASP A 95 11.83 -13.82 3.65
C ASP A 95 10.54 -13.87 2.84
N PHE A 96 10.17 -12.76 2.19
CA PHE A 96 9.14 -12.76 1.18
C PHE A 96 9.72 -13.19 -0.17
N THR A 97 8.95 -13.96 -0.91
CA THR A 97 9.28 -14.34 -2.29
C THR A 97 8.75 -13.28 -3.26
N PHE A 98 9.59 -12.81 -4.17
CA PHE A 98 9.14 -11.98 -5.29
C PHE A 98 8.32 -12.83 -6.26
N ILE A 99 7.14 -12.35 -6.64
CA ILE A 99 6.22 -13.04 -7.56
C ILE A 99 6.25 -12.43 -8.96
N ARG A 100 6.03 -11.12 -9.05
CA ARG A 100 5.95 -10.39 -10.32
C ARG A 100 6.01 -8.89 -10.12
N SER A 101 6.19 -8.16 -11.21
CA SER A 101 5.90 -6.73 -11.27
C SER A 101 4.48 -6.52 -11.80
N THR A 102 3.80 -5.48 -11.31
CA THR A 102 2.56 -5.02 -11.93
C THR A 102 2.88 -4.07 -13.07
N PRO A 103 2.01 -3.95 -14.07
CA PRO A 103 2.12 -2.86 -15.05
C PRO A 103 1.99 -1.50 -14.35
N PRO A 104 2.47 -0.42 -15.01
CA PRO A 104 2.22 0.93 -14.56
C PRO A 104 0.74 1.22 -14.38
N ASN A 105 0.40 1.95 -13.33
CA ASN A 105 -0.92 2.53 -13.14
C ASN A 105 -0.85 4.03 -13.39
N TYR A 106 -2.00 4.69 -13.53
CA TYR A 106 -2.03 6.13 -13.74
C TYR A 106 -2.88 6.84 -12.69
N PHE A 107 -2.61 8.12 -12.54
CA PHE A 107 -3.37 9.06 -11.75
C PHE A 107 -3.46 10.40 -12.48
N TYR A 108 -4.42 11.21 -12.10
CA TYR A 108 -4.56 12.55 -12.64
C TYR A 108 -3.97 13.59 -11.69
N VAL A 109 -3.56 14.72 -12.25
CA VAL A 109 -3.04 15.87 -11.50
C VAL A 109 -3.76 17.12 -11.98
N ASP A 110 -4.28 17.89 -11.06
CA ASP A 110 -4.92 19.17 -11.36
C ASP A 110 -3.88 20.32 -11.53
N SER A 111 -4.37 21.52 -11.87
CA SER A 111 -3.54 22.71 -12.04
C SER A 111 -2.80 23.15 -10.76
N LYS A 112 -3.25 22.68 -9.59
CA LYS A 112 -2.62 22.95 -8.28
C LYS A 112 -1.68 21.82 -7.84
N LEU A 113 -1.33 20.90 -8.74
CA LEU A 113 -0.49 19.73 -8.52
C LEU A 113 -1.09 18.72 -7.51
N LYS A 114 -2.41 18.77 -7.29
CA LYS A 114 -3.09 17.81 -6.46
C LYS A 114 -3.33 16.51 -7.23
N THR A 115 -2.93 15.39 -6.67
CA THR A 115 -3.13 14.06 -7.25
C THR A 115 -4.54 13.55 -7.00
N ILE A 116 -5.13 12.93 -8.03
CA ILE A 116 -6.45 12.30 -7.99
C ILE A 116 -6.28 10.87 -8.50
N SER A 117 -6.60 9.90 -7.64
CA SER A 117 -6.46 8.49 -7.99
C SER A 117 -7.51 8.08 -9.02
N ARG A 118 -7.15 7.14 -9.90
CA ARG A 118 -8.06 6.53 -10.88
C ARG A 118 -9.34 5.97 -10.25
N ILE A 119 -9.28 5.51 -8.99
CA ILE A 119 -10.47 4.98 -8.28
C ILE A 119 -11.56 6.04 -8.13
N GLN A 120 -11.19 7.32 -8.02
CA GLN A 120 -12.15 8.43 -7.88
C GLN A 120 -12.77 8.84 -9.22
N THR A 121 -12.11 8.55 -10.33
CA THR A 121 -12.51 8.97 -11.68
C THR A 121 -13.02 7.82 -12.56
N GLN A 122 -13.18 6.62 -11.99
CA GLN A 122 -13.77 5.50 -12.71
C GLN A 122 -15.10 5.89 -13.37
N LYS A 123 -15.41 5.35 -14.55
CA LYS A 123 -16.54 5.74 -15.41
C LYS A 123 -17.86 5.93 -14.64
N HIS A 124 -18.18 5.04 -13.70
CA HIS A 124 -19.40 5.12 -12.89
C HIS A 124 -19.38 6.21 -11.79
N LYS A 125 -18.22 6.81 -11.50
CA LYS A 125 -18.05 7.89 -10.52
C LYS A 125 -17.71 9.23 -11.17
N LEU A 126 -17.28 9.19 -12.43
CA LEU A 126 -16.70 10.33 -13.12
C LEU A 126 -17.66 11.52 -13.19
N LYS A 127 -18.92 11.28 -13.54
CA LYS A 127 -19.95 12.32 -13.60
C LYS A 127 -20.08 13.06 -12.28
N ALA A 128 -20.35 12.34 -11.19
CA ALA A 128 -20.47 12.93 -9.86
C ALA A 128 -19.19 13.62 -9.40
N PHE A 129 -18.02 13.07 -9.74
CA PHE A 129 -16.71 13.68 -9.44
C PHE A 129 -16.56 15.05 -10.14
N LEU A 130 -16.83 15.14 -11.44
CA LEU A 130 -16.71 16.38 -12.21
C LEU A 130 -17.75 17.41 -11.78
N GLU A 131 -19.01 17.02 -11.63
CA GLU A 131 -20.10 17.88 -11.16
C GLU A 131 -19.82 18.47 -9.77
N SER A 132 -19.25 17.69 -8.85
CA SER A 132 -18.85 18.17 -7.51
C SER A 132 -17.79 19.27 -7.52
N LYS A 133 -17.14 19.48 -8.67
CA LYS A 133 -16.10 20.48 -8.89
C LYS A 133 -16.53 21.57 -9.85
N ASN A 134 -17.79 21.61 -10.24
CA ASN A 134 -18.34 22.52 -11.25
C ASN A 134 -17.63 22.37 -12.62
N LEU A 135 -17.27 21.15 -12.99
CA LEU A 135 -16.61 20.80 -14.24
C LEU A 135 -17.57 20.11 -15.21
N VAL A 136 -17.24 20.14 -16.50
CA VAL A 136 -18.10 19.63 -17.56
C VAL A 136 -17.92 18.11 -17.70
N PHE A 137 -19.05 17.37 -17.64
CA PHE A 137 -19.08 15.95 -18.01
C PHE A 137 -19.74 15.77 -19.38
N LYS A 138 -19.11 15.00 -20.26
CA LYS A 138 -19.63 14.63 -21.57
C LYS A 138 -19.73 13.10 -21.65
N GLU A 139 -20.94 12.60 -21.84
CA GLU A 139 -21.24 11.17 -21.79
C GLU A 139 -20.60 10.39 -22.94
N GLU A 140 -20.48 11.03 -24.09
CA GLU A 140 -19.89 10.48 -25.31
C GLU A 140 -18.35 10.34 -25.25
N LEU A 141 -17.70 10.99 -24.28
CA LEU A 141 -16.24 10.96 -24.12
C LEU A 141 -15.80 9.84 -23.17
N SER A 142 -14.57 9.37 -23.39
CA SER A 142 -13.90 8.46 -22.45
C SER A 142 -13.62 9.16 -21.09
N GLU A 143 -13.32 8.35 -20.04
CA GLU A 143 -12.83 8.88 -18.76
C GLU A 143 -11.65 9.84 -18.97
N ARG A 144 -10.68 9.39 -19.76
CA ARG A 144 -9.47 10.14 -20.07
C ARG A 144 -9.77 11.48 -20.74
N ASP A 145 -10.60 11.47 -21.77
CA ASP A 145 -10.89 12.67 -22.56
C ASP A 145 -11.70 13.69 -21.76
N ASN A 146 -12.63 13.23 -20.92
CA ASN A 146 -13.33 14.08 -19.95
C ASN A 146 -12.34 14.73 -18.96
N MET A 147 -11.40 13.98 -18.41
CA MET A 147 -10.43 14.50 -17.45
C MET A 147 -9.48 15.50 -18.12
N ILE A 148 -8.93 15.15 -19.28
CA ILE A 148 -8.02 16.05 -20.03
C ILE A 148 -8.74 17.31 -20.49
N GLY A 149 -9.97 17.19 -21.02
CA GLY A 149 -10.80 18.31 -21.43
C GLY A 149 -11.14 19.29 -20.29
N ASN A 150 -11.13 18.83 -19.04
CA ASN A 150 -11.27 19.64 -17.84
C ASN A 150 -9.94 20.11 -17.22
N GLY A 151 -8.82 20.01 -17.97
CA GLY A 151 -7.53 20.56 -17.58
C GLY A 151 -6.68 19.68 -16.67
N TYR A 152 -7.08 18.42 -16.45
CA TYR A 152 -6.26 17.46 -15.72
C TYR A 152 -5.15 16.88 -16.60
N ARG A 153 -4.00 16.61 -16.01
CA ARG A 153 -2.88 15.90 -16.66
C ARG A 153 -2.83 14.47 -16.15
N ILE A 154 -2.47 13.54 -17.03
CA ILE A 154 -2.30 12.13 -16.69
C ILE A 154 -0.82 11.83 -16.45
N TYR A 155 -0.52 11.10 -15.37
CA TYR A 155 0.80 10.61 -15.03
C TYR A 155 0.74 9.13 -14.73
N TYR A 156 1.79 8.41 -15.11
CA TYR A 156 1.95 6.98 -14.87
C TYR A 156 2.98 6.76 -13.77
N ASP A 157 2.69 5.84 -12.83
CA ASP A 157 3.68 5.29 -11.93
C ASP A 157 4.48 4.18 -12.64
N THR A 158 5.52 3.65 -12.00
CA THR A 158 6.30 2.53 -12.54
C THR A 158 5.74 1.16 -12.18
N GLY A 159 4.59 1.10 -11.51
CA GLY A 159 3.97 -0.12 -10.98
C GLY A 159 4.58 -0.56 -9.66
N ASN A 160 4.25 -1.78 -9.26
CA ASN A 160 4.67 -2.35 -7.98
C ASN A 160 5.40 -3.68 -8.18
N LEU A 161 6.35 -3.97 -7.28
CA LEU A 161 6.86 -5.32 -7.06
C LEU A 161 5.91 -6.04 -6.10
N VAL A 162 5.43 -7.23 -6.49
CA VAL A 162 4.54 -8.04 -5.66
C VAL A 162 5.38 -9.08 -4.92
N TYR A 163 5.28 -9.05 -3.60
CA TYR A 163 5.95 -9.95 -2.69
C TYR A 163 4.95 -10.79 -1.92
N TYR A 164 5.25 -12.08 -1.77
CA TYR A 164 4.36 -13.05 -1.13
C TYR A 164 5.11 -13.88 -0.09
N LYS A 165 4.44 -14.18 1.03
CA LYS A 165 4.94 -15.08 2.04
C LYS A 165 3.88 -16.14 2.33
N ASN A 166 4.26 -17.42 2.19
CA ASN A 166 3.41 -18.58 2.41
C ASN A 166 3.81 -19.26 3.74
N TYR A 167 2.87 -19.39 4.63
CA TYR A 167 3.08 -20.03 5.93
C TYR A 167 2.60 -21.50 5.97
N LYS A 168 1.83 -21.94 4.99
CA LYS A 168 1.30 -23.31 4.93
C LYS A 168 2.39 -24.40 4.86
N ARG A 169 3.56 -24.07 4.29
CA ARG A 169 4.68 -25.01 4.15
C ARG A 169 5.48 -25.24 5.44
N GLN A 170 5.41 -24.34 6.41
CA GLN A 170 6.18 -24.45 7.65
C GLN A 170 5.54 -25.40 8.68
N PHE A 171 4.27 -25.76 8.53
CA PHE A 171 3.57 -26.65 9.46
C PHE A 171 3.67 -28.13 9.09
N ASN A 172 4.10 -28.48 7.87
CA ASN A 172 4.24 -29.88 7.43
C ASN A 172 5.66 -30.44 7.67
N ASP A 173 6.67 -29.62 7.93
CA ASP A 173 8.06 -30.05 8.11
C ASP A 173 8.42 -30.33 9.60
N THR A 174 7.50 -30.08 10.54
CA THR A 174 7.72 -30.31 11.97
C THR A 174 7.10 -31.61 12.48
N ASN A 175 6.47 -32.42 11.61
CA ASN A 175 5.84 -33.69 11.96
C ASN A 175 6.46 -34.91 11.25
N ASN A 176 7.77 -34.89 10.96
CA ASN A 176 8.53 -36.07 10.56
C ASN A 176 9.66 -36.32 11.52
#